data_3ad7ae42e331b89a60779d482c4afee8
#
_entry.id   3ad7ae42e331b89a60779d482c4afee8
#
_cell.length_a   1.000
_cell.length_b   1.000
_cell.length_c   1.000
_cell.angle_alpha   90.00
_cell.angle_beta   90.00
_cell.angle_gamma   90.00
#
_symmetry.space_group_name_H-M   'P 1'
#
loop_
_entity.id
_entity.type
_entity.pdbx_description
1 polymer ?
#
loop_
_entity_poly.entity_id
_entity_poly.type
_entity_poly.pdbx_seq_one_letter_code
_entity_poly.pdbx_strand_id
1 'polypeptide(L)' 'MERFGEKLRILRNRQSLSLRQLSNVLEVSHSYIAKMERGEKTPNVAMVLRISQIFDVSTDMLIKDELELED' A
#
# COMPACT_ATOMS: atom_id res chain seq x y z
N MET A 1 -2.82 5.31 11.30
CA MET A 1 -2.31 4.80 10.01
C MET A 1 -0.85 4.33 10.08
N GLU A 2 -0.44 3.86 11.24
CA GLU A 2 0.95 3.44 11.44
C GLU A 2 1.30 2.13 10.73
N ARG A 3 0.31 1.26 10.52
CA ARG A 3 0.53 -0.03 9.87
C ARG A 3 0.29 -0.01 8.36
N PHE A 4 0.08 1.16 7.79
CA PHE A 4 -0.20 1.27 6.35
C PHE A 4 0.93 0.66 5.51
N GLY A 5 2.18 0.98 5.83
CA GLY A 5 3.34 0.49 5.07
C GLY A 5 3.46 -1.02 5.14
N GLU A 6 3.26 -1.59 6.33
CA GLU A 6 3.28 -3.04 6.53
C GLU A 6 2.20 -3.71 5.67
N LYS A 7 0.99 -3.16 5.69
CA LYS A 7 -0.14 -3.72 4.92
C LYS A 7 0.11 -3.62 3.41
N LEU A 8 0.65 -2.49 2.95
CA LEU A 8 0.97 -2.31 1.54
C LEU A 8 1.98 -3.38 1.09
N ARG A 9 3.00 -3.60 1.88
CA ARG A 9 4.02 -4.60 1.57
C ARG A 9 3.43 -6.01 1.51
N ILE A 10 2.56 -6.35 2.46
CA ILE A 10 1.91 -7.67 2.48
C ILE A 10 1.05 -7.85 1.22
N LEU A 11 0.26 -6.85 0.88
CA LEU A 11 -0.60 -6.90 -0.31
C LEU A 11 0.22 -7.04 -1.58
N ARG A 12 1.31 -6.26 -1.67
CA ARG A 12 2.21 -6.33 -2.82
C ARG A 12 2.79 -7.74 -2.97
N ASN A 13 3.27 -8.30 -1.87
CA ASN A 13 3.88 -9.64 -1.88
C ASN A 13 2.86 -10.73 -2.21
N ARG A 14 1.62 -10.59 -1.75
CA ARG A 14 0.55 -11.54 -2.09
C ARG A 14 0.31 -11.64 -3.59
N GLN A 15 0.51 -10.53 -4.31
CA GLN A 15 0.34 -10.48 -5.76
C GLN A 15 1.66 -10.72 -6.50
N SER A 16 2.72 -11.05 -5.78
CA SER A 16 4.05 -11.29 -6.35
C SER A 16 4.57 -10.09 -7.16
N LEU A 17 4.23 -8.89 -6.72
CA LEU A 17 4.67 -7.66 -7.40
C LEU A 17 6.00 -7.19 -6.81
N SER A 18 6.93 -6.81 -7.69
CA SER A 18 8.12 -6.10 -7.26
C SER A 18 7.77 -4.64 -6.94
N LEU A 19 8.69 -3.93 -6.26
CA LEU A 19 8.53 -2.50 -6.04
C LEU A 19 8.36 -1.76 -7.36
N ARG A 20 9.15 -2.14 -8.37
CA ARG A 20 9.09 -1.50 -9.69
C ARG A 20 7.74 -1.75 -10.37
N GLN A 21 7.25 -2.99 -10.29
CA GLN A 21 5.95 -3.32 -10.89
C GLN A 21 4.82 -2.52 -10.25
N LEU A 22 4.81 -2.43 -8.92
CA LEU A 22 3.79 -1.65 -8.22
C LEU A 22 3.93 -0.16 -8.54
N SER A 23 5.16 0.34 -8.64
CA SER A 23 5.39 1.75 -8.98
C SER A 23 4.84 2.09 -10.36
N ASN A 24 4.99 1.16 -11.32
CA ASN A 24 4.43 1.36 -12.66
C ASN A 24 2.90 1.41 -12.63
N VAL A 25 2.28 0.54 -11.85
CA VAL A 25 0.81 0.52 -11.71
C VAL A 25 0.31 1.80 -11.06
N LEU A 26 1.01 2.29 -10.04
CA LEU A 26 0.61 3.50 -9.30
C LEU A 26 1.13 4.79 -9.95
N GLU A 27 1.99 4.67 -10.96
CA GLU A 27 2.60 5.82 -11.66
C GLU A 27 3.39 6.73 -10.73
N VAL A 28 4.17 6.12 -9.84
CA VAL A 28 5.08 6.82 -8.92
C VAL A 28 6.41 6.11 -8.95
N SER A 29 7.44 6.70 -8.35
CA SER A 29 8.76 6.07 -8.30
C SER A 29 8.74 4.87 -7.35
N HIS A 30 9.58 3.87 -7.63
CA HIS A 30 9.70 2.72 -6.74
C HIS A 30 10.31 3.14 -5.39
N SER A 31 11.10 4.18 -5.37
CA SER A 31 11.65 4.77 -4.15
C SER A 31 10.54 5.26 -3.22
N TYR A 32 9.52 5.87 -3.80
CA TYR A 32 8.37 6.37 -3.04
C TYR A 32 7.60 5.20 -2.42
N ILE A 33 7.39 4.12 -3.19
CA ILE A 33 6.73 2.91 -2.68
C ILE A 33 7.54 2.35 -1.50
N ALA A 34 8.86 2.22 -1.67
CA ALA A 34 9.72 1.71 -0.61
C ALA A 34 9.62 2.55 0.66
N LYS A 35 9.59 3.88 0.51
CA LYS A 35 9.45 4.78 1.66
C LYS A 35 8.12 4.63 2.36
N MET A 36 7.04 4.45 1.59
CA MET A 36 5.73 4.19 2.19
C MET A 36 5.73 2.87 2.98
N GLU A 37 6.35 1.83 2.43
CA GLU A 37 6.40 0.53 3.10
C GLU A 37 7.20 0.58 4.39
N ARG A 38 8.20 1.46 4.46
CA ARG A 38 9.00 1.63 5.68
C ARG A 38 8.39 2.64 6.66
N GLY A 39 7.28 3.25 6.31
CA GLY A 39 6.65 4.25 7.16
C GLY A 39 7.30 5.63 7.10
N GLU A 40 8.19 5.87 6.15
CA GLU A 40 8.89 7.15 6.00
C GLU A 40 8.09 8.18 5.24
N LYS A 41 7.07 7.75 4.50
CA LYS A 41 6.15 8.62 3.77
C LYS A 41 4.72 8.18 4.03
N THR A 42 3.86 9.15 4.27
CA THR A 42 2.43 8.91 4.44
C THR A 42 1.74 9.17 3.11
N PRO A 43 0.91 8.24 2.61
CA PRO A 43 0.20 8.48 1.35
C PRO A 43 -0.87 9.53 1.53
N ASN A 44 -1.20 10.24 0.45
CA ASN A 44 -2.35 11.13 0.46
C ASN A 44 -3.63 10.30 0.22
N VAL A 45 -4.79 10.95 0.36
CA VAL A 45 -6.08 10.27 0.23
C VAL A 45 -6.23 9.63 -1.15
N ALA A 46 -5.82 10.31 -2.19
CA ALA A 46 -5.93 9.78 -3.56
C ALA A 46 -5.11 8.50 -3.71
N MET A 47 -3.92 8.45 -3.13
CA MET A 47 -3.07 7.26 -3.19
C MET A 47 -3.68 6.11 -2.41
N VAL A 48 -4.23 6.38 -1.22
CA VAL A 48 -4.90 5.35 -0.42
C VAL A 48 -6.04 4.74 -1.22
N LEU A 49 -6.85 5.58 -1.87
CA LEU A 49 -7.97 5.11 -2.68
C LEU A 49 -7.50 4.24 -3.84
N ARG A 50 -6.46 4.65 -4.55
CA ARG A 50 -5.92 3.86 -5.66
C ARG A 50 -5.40 2.50 -5.20
N ILE A 51 -4.68 2.49 -4.09
CA ILE A 51 -4.16 1.24 -3.53
C ILE A 51 -5.30 0.31 -3.14
N SER A 52 -6.36 0.85 -2.52
CA SER A 52 -7.52 0.05 -2.15
C SER A 52 -8.18 -0.58 -3.38
N GLN A 53 -8.27 0.16 -4.47
CA GLN A 53 -8.87 -0.32 -5.71
C GLN A 53 -8.01 -1.40 -6.38
N ILE A 54 -6.70 -1.20 -6.40
CA ILE A 54 -5.77 -2.13 -7.04
C ILE A 54 -5.78 -3.48 -6.30
N PHE A 55 -5.79 -3.45 -4.98
CA PHE A 55 -5.71 -4.68 -4.18
C PHE A 55 -7.08 -5.18 -3.73
N ASP A 56 -8.16 -4.50 -4.14
CA ASP A 56 -9.54 -4.87 -3.80
C ASP A 56 -9.73 -5.03 -2.29
N VAL A 57 -9.23 -4.06 -1.53
CA VAL A 57 -9.43 -3.97 -0.08
C VAL A 57 -10.04 -2.62 0.24
N SER A 58 -10.75 -2.52 1.36
CA SER A 58 -11.35 -1.24 1.75
C SER A 58 -10.28 -0.26 2.20
N THR A 59 -10.59 1.04 2.08
CA THR A 59 -9.70 2.07 2.61
C THR A 59 -9.56 1.95 4.12
N ASP A 60 -10.62 1.55 4.81
CA ASP A 60 -10.57 1.31 6.26
C ASP A 60 -9.55 0.25 6.62
N MET A 61 -9.50 -0.83 5.84
CA MET A 61 -8.54 -1.91 6.06
C MET A 61 -7.10 -1.39 5.99
N LEU A 62 -6.84 -0.41 5.12
CA LEU A 62 -5.52 0.18 4.97
C LEU A 62 -5.21 1.20 6.06
N ILE A 63 -6.21 1.98 6.47
CA ILE A 63 -6.01 3.15 7.34
C ILE A 63 -6.09 2.80 8.81
N LYS A 64 -7.04 1.93 9.19
CA LYS A 64 -7.27 1.60 10.59
C LYS A 64 -6.32 0.51 11.04
N ASP A 65 -5.42 0.86 11.95
CA ASP A 65 -4.38 -0.05 12.41
C ASP A 65 -4.97 -1.27 13.14
N GLU A 66 -6.12 -1.11 13.77
CA GLU A 66 -6.77 -2.21 14.49
C GLU A 66 -7.40 -3.26 13.57
N LEU A 67 -7.60 -2.94 12.28
CA LEU A 67 -8.14 -3.91 11.33
C LEU A 67 -7.00 -4.73 10.71
N GLU A 68 -7.21 -6.04 10.64
CA GLU A 68 -6.22 -6.94 10.04
C GLU A 68 -6.59 -7.22 8.59
N LEU A 69 -5.57 -7.43 7.75
CA LEU A 69 -5.80 -7.88 6.38
C LEU A 69 -6.37 -9.30 6.41
N GLU A 70 -7.38 -9.53 5.59
CA GLU A 70 -7.93 -10.88 5.44
C GLU A 70 -7.06 -11.72 4.52
N ASP A 71 -7.01 -13.01 4.78
CA ASP A 71 -6.24 -13.94 3.95
C ASP A 71 -6.89 -14.21 2.59
#